data_50f5ecff68c8d8e79f5244f1d573ee78
#
_entry.id   50f5ecff68c8d8e79f5244f1d573ee78
#
_cell.length_a   1.000
_cell.length_b   1.000
_cell.length_c   1.000
_cell.angle_alpha   90.00
_cell.angle_beta   90.00
_cell.angle_gamma   90.00
#
_symmetry.space_group_name_H-M   'P 1'
#
loop_
_entity.id
_entity.type
_entity.pdbx_description
1 polymer ?
#
loop_
_entity_poly.entity_id
_entity_poly.type
_entity_poly.pdbx_seq_one_letter_code
_entity_poly.pdbx_strand_id
1 'polypeptide(L)'
;MLTLKLITEETERVVRGLEKKHFQGAREAVAEVIATDKIRREAQTQLDQNLSEAKKLAAEIGALMKQGKRDEADAVKNKVAALKETNKALEETKAGAEADMVRQLCAIPNIPYDLVPEGTGAEDNLVVKSSLRECKPGDTVGNWDTVPDNGEAKLPHWELAKKYNLIDFDLGVKITGAGFPVYRGKGARLQRALINFFLDEARAAGYEEIMPPTVVNQASGYGTGQLPDKEGQMYHCEVDDLYLIPTAEVPVTNIYRDVIIDEKDLPIKNCAYTECFRREAGSYGKDVRGLNRLHEFSKVEIVRIDTPEHSDESHKEMLAHVEGLLQKLELPYRILRLCGGDMSFTSSICYDFEVYSEAQKRWLEVSSVSNFDTYQANRLKCRIRRAADKKTELAHTLNGSALALPRIVAALLENNQTPEGIRIPKALVPYCGFDIID
;
A
#
# COMPACT_ATOMS: atom_id res chain seq x y z
N MET A 1 -3.94 2.76 9.70
CA MET A 1 -4.26 3.99 10.46
C MET A 1 -3.33 4.14 11.64
N LEU A 2 -3.03 5.37 12.04
CA LEU A 2 -2.21 5.64 13.22
C LEU A 2 -2.84 5.04 14.47
N THR A 3 -2.03 4.67 15.46
CA THR A 3 -2.54 4.20 16.75
C THR A 3 -2.90 5.38 17.65
N LEU A 4 -3.93 5.21 18.49
CA LEU A 4 -4.27 6.24 19.49
C LEU A 4 -3.10 6.53 20.43
N LYS A 5 -2.34 5.49 20.78
CA LYS A 5 -1.15 5.64 21.63
C LYS A 5 -0.17 6.62 21.01
N LEU A 6 0.19 6.45 19.74
CA LEU A 6 1.10 7.35 19.03
C LEU A 6 0.55 8.79 19.01
N ILE A 7 -0.75 8.96 18.68
CA ILE A 7 -1.39 10.28 18.61
C ILE A 7 -1.38 10.99 19.97
N THR A 8 -1.61 10.27 21.06
CA THR A 8 -1.70 10.86 22.40
C THR A 8 -0.36 11.06 23.09
N GLU A 9 0.60 10.15 22.89
CA GLU A 9 1.92 10.22 23.54
C GLU A 9 2.92 11.07 22.77
N GLU A 10 2.79 11.13 21.43
CA GLU A 10 3.72 11.80 20.51
C GLU A 10 3.01 12.85 19.63
N THR A 11 2.02 13.57 20.17
CA THR A 11 1.14 14.49 19.44
C THR A 11 1.91 15.44 18.52
N GLU A 12 2.96 16.12 19.01
CA GLU A 12 3.72 17.08 18.20
C GLU A 12 4.54 16.41 17.08
N ARG A 13 5.02 15.18 17.29
CA ARG A 13 5.66 14.39 16.24
C ARG A 13 4.65 14.03 15.12
N VAL A 14 3.45 13.62 15.53
CA VAL A 14 2.37 13.28 14.58
C VAL A 14 2.01 14.54 13.77
N VAL A 15 1.77 15.68 14.42
CA VAL A 15 1.43 16.92 13.71
C VAL A 15 2.51 17.30 12.70
N ARG A 16 3.80 17.34 13.11
CA ARG A 16 4.91 17.64 12.17
C ARG A 16 4.98 16.66 11.01
N GLY A 17 4.77 15.35 11.26
CA GLY A 17 4.76 14.34 10.21
C GLY A 17 3.62 14.53 9.20
N LEU A 18 2.44 14.92 9.68
CA LEU A 18 1.30 15.25 8.82
C LEU A 18 1.54 16.52 8.00
N GLU A 19 2.12 17.56 8.63
CA GLU A 19 2.51 18.81 7.94
C GLU A 19 3.55 18.53 6.84
N LYS A 20 4.52 17.63 7.10
CA LYS A 20 5.51 17.17 6.11
C LYS A 20 4.89 16.51 4.89
N LYS A 21 3.74 15.82 5.06
CA LYS A 21 2.91 15.29 3.98
C LYS A 21 1.92 16.32 3.41
N HIS A 22 2.04 17.57 3.76
CA HIS A 22 1.13 18.65 3.35
C HIS A 22 -0.35 18.39 3.69
N PHE A 23 -0.60 17.58 4.73
CA PHE A 23 -1.96 17.33 5.20
C PHE A 23 -2.55 18.58 5.84
N GLN A 24 -3.60 19.11 5.22
CA GLN A 24 -4.24 20.35 5.69
C GLN A 24 -5.01 20.13 7.00
N GLY A 25 -4.89 21.05 7.94
CA GLY A 25 -5.57 20.96 9.23
C GLY A 25 -5.01 19.85 10.13
N ALA A 26 -3.70 19.57 10.06
CA ALA A 26 -3.05 18.49 10.79
C ALA A 26 -3.30 18.56 12.32
N ARG A 27 -3.12 19.75 12.90
CA ARG A 27 -3.29 19.96 14.35
C ARG A 27 -4.74 19.80 14.77
N GLU A 28 -5.67 20.33 14.00
CA GLU A 28 -7.11 20.23 14.21
C GLU A 28 -7.59 18.77 14.13
N ALA A 29 -7.17 18.04 13.12
CA ALA A 29 -7.52 16.63 12.95
C ALA A 29 -7.01 15.75 14.11
N VAL A 30 -5.79 15.98 14.57
CA VAL A 30 -5.22 15.30 15.73
C VAL A 30 -5.97 15.66 17.02
N ALA A 31 -6.29 16.94 17.21
CA ALA A 31 -7.05 17.40 18.39
C ALA A 31 -8.47 16.80 18.40
N GLU A 32 -9.11 16.67 17.25
CA GLU A 32 -10.45 16.06 17.12
C GLU A 32 -10.43 14.58 17.53
N VAL A 33 -9.44 13.80 17.09
CA VAL A 33 -9.26 12.39 17.49
C VAL A 33 -9.08 12.28 19.02
N ILE A 34 -8.23 13.13 19.61
CA ILE A 34 -8.00 13.15 21.07
C ILE A 34 -9.28 13.49 21.83
N ALA A 35 -10.05 14.47 21.35
CA ALA A 35 -11.34 14.86 21.96
C ALA A 35 -12.36 13.73 21.88
N THR A 36 -12.47 13.05 20.73
CA THR A 36 -13.37 11.92 20.54
C THR A 36 -12.99 10.73 21.45
N ASP A 37 -11.69 10.43 21.57
CA ASP A 37 -11.21 9.39 22.51
C ASP A 37 -11.50 9.73 23.97
N LYS A 38 -11.44 11.00 24.33
CA LYS A 38 -11.85 11.46 25.69
C LYS A 38 -13.31 11.15 25.97
N ILE A 39 -14.21 11.47 25.04
CA ILE A 39 -15.66 11.15 25.15
C ILE A 39 -15.85 9.64 25.34
N ARG A 40 -15.20 8.82 24.51
CA ARG A 40 -15.25 7.36 24.58
C ARG A 40 -14.80 6.84 25.95
N ARG A 41 -13.66 7.34 26.47
CA ARG A 41 -13.11 6.93 27.77
C ARG A 41 -13.98 7.35 28.94
N GLU A 42 -14.54 8.56 28.90
CA GLU A 42 -15.45 9.05 29.93
C GLU A 42 -16.73 8.20 29.98
N ALA A 43 -17.33 7.90 28.82
CA ALA A 43 -18.49 7.01 28.72
C ALA A 43 -18.19 5.61 29.25
N GLN A 44 -17.04 5.02 28.90
CA GLN A 44 -16.60 3.71 29.42
C GLN A 44 -16.42 3.74 30.94
N THR A 45 -15.76 4.75 31.47
CA THR A 45 -15.51 4.88 32.92
C THR A 45 -16.85 4.95 33.69
N GLN A 46 -17.81 5.75 33.19
CA GLN A 46 -19.11 5.87 33.81
C GLN A 46 -19.93 4.57 33.73
N LEU A 47 -19.84 3.83 32.59
CA LEU A 47 -20.44 2.52 32.47
C LEU A 47 -19.90 1.53 33.50
N ASP A 48 -18.58 1.48 33.67
CA ASP A 48 -17.94 0.57 34.63
C ASP A 48 -18.35 0.90 36.09
N GLN A 49 -18.45 2.19 36.41
CA GLN A 49 -18.93 2.67 37.71
C GLN A 49 -20.40 2.25 37.93
N ASN A 50 -21.26 2.52 36.96
CA ASN A 50 -22.69 2.19 37.04
C ASN A 50 -22.93 0.67 37.15
N LEU A 51 -22.15 -0.13 36.40
CA LEU A 51 -22.22 -1.61 36.49
C LEU A 51 -21.79 -2.12 37.87
N SER A 52 -20.77 -1.52 38.48
CA SER A 52 -20.35 -1.82 39.84
C SER A 52 -21.42 -1.46 40.86
N GLU A 53 -22.04 -0.28 40.72
CA GLU A 53 -23.14 0.16 41.58
C GLU A 53 -24.38 -0.74 41.42
N ALA A 54 -24.78 -1.08 40.22
CA ALA A 54 -25.89 -1.99 39.97
C ALA A 54 -25.73 -3.36 40.64
N LYS A 55 -24.48 -3.89 40.66
CA LYS A 55 -24.16 -5.13 41.40
C LYS A 55 -24.37 -4.97 42.92
N LYS A 56 -23.98 -3.85 43.51
CA LYS A 56 -24.17 -3.57 44.93
C LYS A 56 -25.67 -3.44 45.27
N LEU A 57 -26.40 -2.67 44.47
CA LEU A 57 -27.86 -2.51 44.62
C LEU A 57 -28.61 -3.83 44.45
N ALA A 58 -28.19 -4.68 43.54
CA ALA A 58 -28.81 -6.02 43.39
C ALA A 58 -28.63 -6.90 44.66
N ALA A 59 -27.44 -6.85 45.28
CA ALA A 59 -27.23 -7.55 46.56
C ALA A 59 -28.07 -6.94 47.69
N GLU A 60 -28.23 -5.62 47.75
CA GLU A 60 -29.06 -4.91 48.70
C GLU A 60 -30.54 -5.28 48.57
N ILE A 61 -31.07 -5.35 47.33
CA ILE A 61 -32.43 -5.85 47.06
C ILE A 61 -32.63 -7.25 47.65
N GLY A 62 -31.67 -8.14 47.43
CA GLY A 62 -31.71 -9.51 47.97
C GLY A 62 -31.74 -9.54 49.50
N ALA A 63 -30.99 -8.65 50.17
CA ALA A 63 -30.98 -8.56 51.64
C ALA A 63 -32.30 -7.98 52.19
N LEU A 64 -32.82 -6.89 51.59
CA LEU A 64 -34.09 -6.25 51.97
C LEU A 64 -35.27 -7.22 51.79
N MET A 65 -35.30 -7.97 50.71
CA MET A 65 -36.34 -8.99 50.47
C MET A 65 -36.36 -10.08 51.52
N LYS A 66 -35.16 -10.54 51.93
CA LYS A 66 -35.06 -11.54 53.04
C LYS A 66 -35.54 -11.00 54.39
N GLN A 67 -35.40 -9.69 54.59
CA GLN A 67 -35.88 -8.98 55.79
C GLN A 67 -37.38 -8.61 55.74
N GLY A 68 -38.06 -8.91 54.65
CA GLY A 68 -39.47 -8.51 54.45
C GLY A 68 -39.74 -7.07 54.17
N LYS A 69 -38.72 -6.23 53.91
CA LYS A 69 -38.77 -4.79 53.67
C LYS A 69 -39.03 -4.48 52.17
N ARG A 70 -40.28 -4.75 51.74
CA ARG A 70 -40.65 -4.70 50.32
C ARG A 70 -40.58 -3.28 49.74
N ASP A 71 -41.06 -2.25 50.47
CA ASP A 71 -41.06 -0.86 49.98
C ASP A 71 -39.64 -0.33 49.78
N GLU A 72 -38.72 -0.65 50.70
CA GLU A 72 -37.30 -0.29 50.56
C GLU A 72 -36.66 -1.03 49.37
N ALA A 73 -36.98 -2.30 49.17
CA ALA A 73 -36.50 -3.10 48.03
C ALA A 73 -37.00 -2.53 46.70
N ASP A 74 -38.25 -2.04 46.60
CA ASP A 74 -38.81 -1.46 45.39
C ASP A 74 -38.21 -0.09 45.09
N ALA A 75 -37.88 0.73 46.10
CA ALA A 75 -37.10 1.95 45.93
C ALA A 75 -35.71 1.68 45.31
N VAL A 76 -35.02 0.64 45.77
CA VAL A 76 -33.70 0.24 45.21
C VAL A 76 -33.87 -0.33 43.79
N LYS A 77 -34.92 -1.10 43.48
CA LYS A 77 -35.20 -1.55 42.10
C LYS A 77 -35.39 -0.37 41.13
N ASN A 78 -36.07 0.71 41.57
CA ASN A 78 -36.24 1.91 40.75
C ASN A 78 -34.88 2.58 40.44
N LYS A 79 -33.96 2.60 41.41
CA LYS A 79 -32.57 3.08 41.17
C LYS A 79 -31.84 2.21 40.14
N VAL A 80 -31.96 0.89 40.23
CA VAL A 80 -31.35 -0.03 39.24
C VAL A 80 -31.98 0.20 37.85
N ALA A 81 -33.30 0.45 37.75
CA ALA A 81 -33.96 0.78 36.49
C ALA A 81 -33.40 2.09 35.87
N ALA A 82 -33.27 3.13 36.70
CA ALA A 82 -32.70 4.40 36.26
C ALA A 82 -31.24 4.26 35.77
N LEU A 83 -30.40 3.48 36.49
CA LEU A 83 -29.03 3.14 36.04
C LEU A 83 -29.02 2.41 34.71
N LYS A 84 -29.99 1.54 34.48
CA LYS A 84 -30.11 0.77 33.22
C LYS A 84 -30.37 1.67 32.00
N GLU A 85 -31.26 2.66 32.17
CA GLU A 85 -31.52 3.67 31.13
C GLU A 85 -30.29 4.55 30.88
N THR A 86 -29.59 5.00 31.94
CA THR A 86 -28.37 5.78 31.83
C THR A 86 -27.29 4.97 31.11
N ASN A 87 -27.14 3.66 31.43
CA ASN A 87 -26.16 2.81 30.78
C ASN A 87 -26.41 2.65 29.28
N LYS A 88 -27.67 2.52 28.86
CA LYS A 88 -28.04 2.48 27.46
C LYS A 88 -27.58 3.74 26.71
N ALA A 89 -27.85 4.91 27.25
CA ALA A 89 -27.41 6.18 26.66
C ALA A 89 -25.87 6.30 26.58
N LEU A 90 -25.16 5.81 27.60
CA LEU A 90 -23.70 5.77 27.62
C LEU A 90 -23.13 4.77 26.59
N GLU A 91 -23.77 3.62 26.42
CA GLU A 91 -23.40 2.64 25.38
C GLU A 91 -23.57 3.24 23.97
N GLU A 92 -24.66 3.96 23.72
CA GLU A 92 -24.89 4.68 22.46
C GLU A 92 -23.84 5.76 22.24
N THR A 93 -23.52 6.55 23.27
CA THR A 93 -22.47 7.59 23.22
C THR A 93 -21.11 6.98 22.91
N LYS A 94 -20.75 5.89 23.60
CA LYS A 94 -19.49 5.16 23.37
C LYS A 94 -19.41 4.63 21.95
N ALA A 95 -20.46 3.95 21.47
CA ALA A 95 -20.50 3.39 20.12
C ALA A 95 -20.40 4.49 19.03
N GLY A 96 -21.07 5.62 19.24
CA GLY A 96 -20.95 6.79 18.38
C GLY A 96 -19.51 7.33 18.33
N ALA A 97 -18.88 7.52 19.50
CA ALA A 97 -17.51 7.98 19.58
C ALA A 97 -16.51 6.98 18.94
N GLU A 98 -16.73 5.67 19.08
CA GLU A 98 -15.90 4.62 18.42
C GLU A 98 -16.02 4.69 16.89
N ALA A 99 -17.22 4.86 16.35
CA ALA A 99 -17.45 5.01 14.91
C ALA A 99 -16.82 6.29 14.35
N ASP A 100 -16.99 7.42 15.06
CA ASP A 100 -16.40 8.70 14.69
C ASP A 100 -14.87 8.64 14.69
N MET A 101 -14.29 8.02 15.70
CA MET A 101 -12.85 7.84 15.82
C MET A 101 -12.28 7.02 14.67
N VAL A 102 -12.94 5.93 14.26
CA VAL A 102 -12.52 5.15 13.09
C VAL A 102 -12.57 6.01 11.83
N ARG A 103 -13.62 6.80 11.61
CA ARG A 103 -13.76 7.71 10.48
C ARG A 103 -12.63 8.75 10.47
N GLN A 104 -12.37 9.41 11.59
CA GLN A 104 -11.30 10.40 11.76
C GLN A 104 -9.91 9.80 11.50
N LEU A 105 -9.60 8.65 12.09
CA LEU A 105 -8.33 7.96 11.89
C LEU A 105 -8.11 7.49 10.44
N CYS A 106 -9.18 7.12 9.72
CA CYS A 106 -9.10 6.78 8.30
C CYS A 106 -8.84 8.00 7.40
N ALA A 107 -9.16 9.21 7.87
CA ALA A 107 -8.90 10.45 7.15
C ALA A 107 -7.47 10.96 7.30
N ILE A 108 -6.72 10.50 8.31
CA ILE A 108 -5.36 10.93 8.62
C ILE A 108 -4.35 9.99 7.95
N PRO A 109 -3.36 10.52 7.17
CA PRO A 109 -2.31 9.71 6.56
C PRO A 109 -1.33 9.16 7.59
N ASN A 110 -0.48 8.23 7.16
CA ASN A 110 0.66 7.79 7.96
C ASN A 110 1.71 8.91 8.04
N ILE A 111 2.51 8.92 9.12
CA ILE A 111 3.59 9.89 9.29
C ILE A 111 4.88 9.39 8.66
N PRO A 112 5.65 10.28 7.99
CA PRO A 112 6.91 9.90 7.36
C PRO A 112 8.04 9.78 8.38
N TYR A 113 9.07 9.02 8.02
CA TYR A 113 10.34 8.99 8.72
C TYR A 113 11.06 10.34 8.67
N ASP A 114 11.93 10.59 9.65
CA ASP A 114 12.70 11.84 9.69
C ASP A 114 13.60 12.02 8.46
N LEU A 115 14.12 10.90 7.91
CA LEU A 115 14.96 10.88 6.72
C LEU A 115 14.23 11.14 5.38
N VAL A 116 12.89 11.16 5.38
CA VAL A 116 12.09 11.55 4.21
C VAL A 116 12.33 13.04 3.96
N PRO A 117 12.71 13.46 2.73
CA PRO A 117 12.97 14.86 2.44
C PRO A 117 11.70 15.71 2.49
N GLU A 118 11.86 16.98 2.80
CA GLU A 118 10.84 17.98 2.57
C GLU A 118 10.62 18.13 1.06
N GLY A 119 9.41 18.48 0.65
CA GLY A 119 9.08 18.68 -0.76
C GLY A 119 7.60 18.61 -1.01
N THR A 120 7.15 19.18 -2.12
CA THR A 120 5.73 19.33 -2.47
C THR A 120 5.28 18.38 -3.58
N GLY A 121 6.21 17.78 -4.31
CA GLY A 121 5.90 16.87 -5.41
C GLY A 121 7.13 16.16 -5.98
N ALA A 122 6.95 15.47 -7.09
CA ALA A 122 7.93 14.55 -7.67
C ALA A 122 9.32 15.19 -7.96
N GLU A 123 9.36 16.48 -8.27
CA GLU A 123 10.60 17.22 -8.58
C GLU A 123 11.54 17.31 -7.36
N ASP A 124 10.98 17.24 -6.14
CA ASP A 124 11.71 17.31 -4.87
C ASP A 124 12.22 15.94 -4.38
N ASN A 125 11.86 14.86 -5.05
CA ASN A 125 12.33 13.51 -4.71
C ASN A 125 13.83 13.41 -4.85
N LEU A 126 14.52 12.81 -3.87
CA LEU A 126 15.97 12.65 -3.89
C LEU A 126 16.39 11.46 -4.76
N VAL A 127 17.31 11.68 -5.70
CA VAL A 127 17.97 10.61 -6.45
C VAL A 127 19.08 10.03 -5.57
N VAL A 128 18.81 8.87 -4.97
CA VAL A 128 19.72 8.25 -3.98
C VAL A 128 20.68 7.24 -4.60
N LYS A 129 20.36 6.70 -5.77
CA LYS A 129 21.20 5.77 -6.52
C LYS A 129 20.87 5.81 -8.01
N SER A 130 21.87 5.55 -8.85
CA SER A 130 21.68 5.43 -10.30
C SER A 130 22.73 4.51 -10.91
N SER A 131 22.38 3.82 -12.01
CA SER A 131 23.29 3.05 -12.83
C SER A 131 24.16 3.91 -13.75
N LEU A 132 23.89 5.22 -13.87
CA LEU A 132 24.53 6.10 -14.83
C LEU A 132 25.70 6.90 -14.25
N ARG A 133 25.59 7.30 -12.99
CA ARG A 133 26.64 8.01 -12.26
C ARG A 133 26.47 7.85 -10.75
N GLU A 134 27.50 8.18 -10.00
CA GLU A 134 27.42 8.32 -8.54
C GLU A 134 26.54 9.52 -8.18
N CYS A 135 25.64 9.32 -7.20
CA CYS A 135 24.74 10.36 -6.72
C CYS A 135 25.44 11.25 -5.69
N LYS A 136 25.11 12.53 -5.70
CA LYS A 136 25.61 13.54 -4.74
C LYS A 136 24.52 13.94 -3.77
N PRO A 137 24.87 14.38 -2.54
CA PRO A 137 23.91 15.01 -1.66
C PRO A 137 23.21 16.20 -2.33
N GLY A 138 21.87 16.19 -2.31
CA GLY A 138 21.05 17.22 -2.95
C GLY A 138 20.68 16.95 -4.42
N ASP A 139 21.07 15.81 -5.00
CA ASP A 139 20.51 15.40 -6.28
C ASP A 139 19.01 15.13 -6.13
N THR A 140 18.18 15.90 -6.82
CA THR A 140 16.72 15.72 -6.88
C THR A 140 16.27 15.43 -8.31
N VAL A 141 15.04 14.98 -8.49
CA VAL A 141 14.46 14.78 -9.82
C VAL A 141 14.51 16.06 -10.63
N GLY A 142 14.20 17.21 -10.00
CA GLY A 142 14.17 18.52 -10.66
C GLY A 142 15.54 19.03 -11.13
N ASN A 143 16.64 18.57 -10.54
CA ASN A 143 18.00 18.97 -10.92
C ASN A 143 18.85 17.83 -11.52
N TRP A 144 18.25 16.67 -11.79
CA TRP A 144 18.95 15.53 -12.37
C TRP A 144 19.15 15.74 -13.88
N ASP A 145 20.39 15.98 -14.26
CA ASP A 145 20.81 16.31 -15.63
C ASP A 145 21.37 15.14 -16.43
N THR A 146 21.55 13.97 -15.76
CA THR A 146 22.15 12.79 -16.40
C THR A 146 21.09 11.96 -17.10
N VAL A 147 21.18 11.90 -18.41
CA VAL A 147 20.32 11.06 -19.26
C VAL A 147 21.21 10.27 -20.22
N PRO A 148 20.89 9.01 -20.56
CA PRO A 148 21.55 8.28 -21.62
C PRO A 148 21.37 9.01 -22.95
N ASP A 149 22.47 9.24 -23.67
CA ASP A 149 22.42 9.76 -25.03
C ASP A 149 23.32 8.91 -25.91
N ASN A 150 22.70 8.09 -26.75
CA ASN A 150 23.40 7.19 -27.68
C ASN A 150 23.52 7.84 -29.08
N GLY A 151 23.06 9.09 -29.26
CA GLY A 151 23.09 9.82 -30.53
C GLY A 151 22.16 9.26 -31.63
N GLU A 152 21.45 8.16 -31.38
CA GLU A 152 20.55 7.52 -32.33
C GLU A 152 19.07 7.85 -32.00
N ALA A 153 18.28 8.10 -33.04
CA ALA A 153 16.84 8.23 -32.88
C ALA A 153 16.21 6.84 -32.72
N LYS A 154 15.65 6.56 -31.53
CA LYS A 154 14.92 5.34 -31.25
C LYS A 154 13.42 5.50 -31.55
N LEU A 155 12.77 4.45 -32.05
CA LEU A 155 11.33 4.41 -32.22
C LEU A 155 10.65 4.15 -30.87
N PRO A 156 9.54 4.83 -30.54
CA PRO A 156 8.80 4.58 -29.32
C PRO A 156 8.07 3.22 -29.39
N HIS A 157 7.84 2.64 -28.20
CA HIS A 157 7.29 1.29 -28.09
C HIS A 157 5.95 1.07 -28.83
N TRP A 158 5.09 2.07 -28.96
CA TRP A 158 3.83 1.95 -29.71
C TRP A 158 4.02 1.81 -31.23
N GLU A 159 5.11 2.34 -31.77
CA GLU A 159 5.49 2.14 -33.18
C GLU A 159 6.16 0.77 -33.38
N LEU A 160 7.03 0.38 -32.44
CA LEU A 160 7.64 -0.95 -32.43
C LEU A 160 6.60 -2.07 -32.26
N ALA A 161 5.61 -1.85 -31.38
CA ALA A 161 4.50 -2.77 -31.17
C ALA A 161 3.73 -3.03 -32.47
N LYS A 162 3.49 -1.98 -33.27
CA LYS A 162 2.85 -2.08 -34.58
C LYS A 162 3.79 -2.73 -35.61
N LYS A 163 5.05 -2.28 -35.69
CA LYS A 163 6.05 -2.78 -36.65
C LYS A 163 6.25 -4.29 -36.56
N TYR A 164 6.36 -4.80 -35.34
CA TYR A 164 6.63 -6.23 -35.07
C TYR A 164 5.38 -7.00 -34.63
N ASN A 165 4.20 -6.40 -34.71
CA ASN A 165 2.92 -7.02 -34.36
C ASN A 165 2.92 -7.63 -32.92
N LEU A 166 3.43 -6.88 -31.96
CA LEU A 166 3.62 -7.32 -30.56
C LEU A 166 2.43 -6.99 -29.66
N ILE A 167 1.83 -5.81 -29.88
CA ILE A 167 0.73 -5.28 -29.07
C ILE A 167 -0.24 -4.57 -30.01
N ASP A 168 -1.52 -4.88 -29.87
CA ASP A 168 -2.60 -4.30 -30.65
C ASP A 168 -3.48 -3.44 -29.73
N PHE A 169 -3.26 -2.15 -29.76
CA PHE A 169 -4.03 -1.18 -28.96
C PHE A 169 -5.43 -0.95 -29.53
N ASP A 170 -5.58 -0.98 -30.87
CA ASP A 170 -6.87 -0.78 -31.53
C ASP A 170 -7.83 -1.95 -31.25
N LEU A 171 -7.31 -3.17 -31.22
CA LEU A 171 -8.07 -4.34 -30.81
C LEU A 171 -8.51 -4.26 -29.35
N GLY A 172 -7.66 -3.74 -28.46
CA GLY A 172 -8.01 -3.48 -27.06
C GLY A 172 -9.16 -2.47 -26.93
N VAL A 173 -9.10 -1.38 -27.69
CA VAL A 173 -10.20 -0.40 -27.76
C VAL A 173 -11.49 -1.03 -28.23
N LYS A 174 -11.43 -1.93 -29.25
CA LYS A 174 -12.60 -2.64 -29.77
C LYS A 174 -13.23 -3.59 -28.75
N ILE A 175 -12.42 -4.27 -27.93
CA ILE A 175 -12.91 -5.29 -26.98
C ILE A 175 -13.44 -4.63 -25.71
N THR A 176 -12.73 -3.64 -25.16
CA THR A 176 -13.00 -3.08 -23.82
C THR A 176 -13.02 -1.56 -23.83
N GLY A 177 -11.96 -0.92 -24.36
CA GLY A 177 -11.78 0.51 -24.36
C GLY A 177 -10.29 0.90 -24.36
N ALA A 178 -10.01 2.20 -24.37
CA ALA A 178 -8.63 2.69 -24.28
C ALA A 178 -7.99 2.24 -22.93
N GLY A 179 -6.68 1.97 -22.94
CA GLY A 179 -5.95 1.53 -21.75
C GLY A 179 -6.03 0.01 -21.44
N PHE A 180 -6.56 -0.79 -22.39
CA PHE A 180 -6.61 -2.26 -22.32
C PHE A 180 -5.88 -2.85 -23.54
N PRO A 181 -4.55 -3.03 -23.50
CA PRO A 181 -3.79 -3.52 -24.66
C PRO A 181 -3.98 -5.02 -24.89
N VAL A 182 -3.91 -5.46 -26.15
CA VAL A 182 -3.89 -6.88 -26.51
C VAL A 182 -2.49 -7.28 -26.94
N TYR A 183 -1.80 -8.07 -26.13
CA TYR A 183 -0.48 -8.62 -26.46
C TYR A 183 -0.60 -9.78 -27.46
N ARG A 184 0.30 -9.84 -28.45
CA ARG A 184 0.28 -10.82 -29.54
C ARG A 184 1.64 -11.43 -29.82
N GLY A 185 1.68 -12.67 -30.30
CA GLY A 185 2.89 -13.34 -30.79
C GLY A 185 4.09 -13.24 -29.82
N LYS A 186 5.22 -12.72 -30.32
CA LYS A 186 6.43 -12.51 -29.50
C LYS A 186 6.21 -11.52 -28.36
N GLY A 187 5.27 -10.54 -28.47
CA GLY A 187 4.90 -9.63 -27.41
C GLY A 187 4.22 -10.35 -26.23
N ALA A 188 3.23 -11.20 -26.51
CA ALA A 188 2.58 -12.02 -25.48
C ALA A 188 3.57 -13.01 -24.83
N ARG A 189 4.50 -13.55 -25.62
CA ARG A 189 5.57 -14.42 -25.10
C ARG A 189 6.51 -13.66 -24.18
N LEU A 190 6.93 -12.45 -24.56
CA LEU A 190 7.78 -11.57 -23.72
C LEU A 190 7.09 -11.22 -22.41
N GLN A 191 5.81 -10.84 -22.44
CA GLN A 191 5.01 -10.53 -21.25
C GLN A 191 5.04 -11.71 -20.26
N ARG A 192 4.72 -12.91 -20.74
CA ARG A 192 4.72 -14.12 -19.93
C ARG A 192 6.12 -14.52 -19.44
N ALA A 193 7.15 -14.29 -20.26
CA ALA A 193 8.55 -14.54 -19.91
C ALA A 193 8.99 -13.65 -18.73
N LEU A 194 8.63 -12.37 -18.74
CA LEU A 194 8.87 -11.43 -17.63
C LEU A 194 8.16 -11.86 -16.34
N ILE A 195 6.91 -12.29 -16.42
CA ILE A 195 6.17 -12.80 -15.24
C ILE A 195 6.92 -13.96 -14.60
N ASN A 196 7.28 -14.99 -15.41
CA ASN A 196 7.98 -16.16 -14.89
C ASN A 196 9.35 -15.79 -14.33
N PHE A 197 10.10 -14.94 -15.03
CA PHE A 197 11.42 -14.47 -14.57
C PHE A 197 11.32 -13.76 -13.22
N PHE A 198 10.39 -12.83 -13.03
CA PHE A 198 10.23 -12.09 -11.78
C PHE A 198 9.78 -13.00 -10.63
N LEU A 199 8.89 -13.95 -10.88
CA LEU A 199 8.46 -14.93 -9.87
C LEU A 199 9.61 -15.86 -9.46
N ASP A 200 10.39 -16.37 -10.42
CA ASP A 200 11.52 -17.25 -10.13
C ASP A 200 12.62 -16.50 -9.34
N GLU A 201 12.90 -15.24 -9.68
CA GLU A 201 13.83 -14.40 -8.93
C GLU A 201 13.34 -14.11 -7.50
N ALA A 202 12.03 -13.84 -7.33
CA ALA A 202 11.45 -13.67 -6.01
C ALA A 202 11.52 -14.96 -5.18
N ARG A 203 11.22 -16.12 -5.76
CA ARG A 203 11.37 -17.42 -5.09
C ARG A 203 12.82 -17.72 -4.72
N ALA A 204 13.78 -17.41 -5.60
CA ALA A 204 15.21 -17.54 -5.30
C ALA A 204 15.65 -16.64 -4.14
N ALA A 205 14.99 -15.48 -3.93
CA ALA A 205 15.18 -14.59 -2.80
C ALA A 205 14.39 -15.01 -1.52
N GLY A 206 13.74 -16.18 -1.56
CA GLY A 206 13.06 -16.78 -0.41
C GLY A 206 11.61 -16.31 -0.21
N TYR A 207 10.98 -15.74 -1.24
CA TYR A 207 9.55 -15.43 -1.20
C TYR A 207 8.70 -16.66 -1.53
N GLU A 208 7.63 -16.85 -0.79
CA GLU A 208 6.58 -17.82 -1.11
C GLU A 208 5.65 -17.23 -2.18
N GLU A 209 5.44 -17.99 -3.25
CA GLU A 209 4.55 -17.59 -4.33
C GLU A 209 3.09 -17.83 -3.96
N ILE A 210 2.27 -16.80 -4.08
CA ILE A 210 0.82 -16.82 -3.79
C ILE A 210 0.04 -16.50 -5.06
N MET A 211 -1.02 -17.23 -5.32
CA MET A 211 -1.99 -16.91 -6.38
C MET A 211 -3.32 -16.44 -5.74
N PRO A 212 -3.46 -15.14 -5.46
CA PRO A 212 -4.66 -14.61 -4.81
C PRO A 212 -5.77 -14.32 -5.83
N PRO A 213 -7.04 -14.17 -5.37
CA PRO A 213 -8.11 -13.65 -6.21
C PRO A 213 -7.85 -12.20 -6.63
N THR A 214 -8.32 -11.83 -7.84
CA THR A 214 -8.21 -10.47 -8.37
C THR A 214 -9.40 -9.57 -8.02
N VAL A 215 -10.40 -10.12 -7.34
CA VAL A 215 -11.52 -9.39 -6.73
C VAL A 215 -11.49 -9.55 -5.22
N VAL A 216 -11.80 -8.47 -4.49
CA VAL A 216 -11.74 -8.44 -3.03
C VAL A 216 -12.98 -7.78 -2.45
N ASN A 217 -13.31 -8.11 -1.19
CA ASN A 217 -14.37 -7.43 -0.45
C ASN A 217 -13.91 -6.09 0.13
N GLN A 218 -14.87 -5.29 0.61
CA GLN A 218 -14.62 -3.99 1.22
C GLN A 218 -13.62 -4.05 2.39
N ALA A 219 -13.68 -5.08 3.23
CA ALA A 219 -12.78 -5.24 4.37
C ALA A 219 -11.32 -5.40 3.94
N SER A 220 -11.06 -6.02 2.79
CA SER A 220 -9.72 -6.15 2.23
C SER A 220 -9.18 -4.82 1.68
N GLY A 221 -9.99 -4.06 0.97
CA GLY A 221 -9.62 -2.71 0.53
C GLY A 221 -9.37 -1.75 1.70
N TYR A 222 -10.16 -1.89 2.78
CA TYR A 222 -9.95 -1.13 4.02
C TYR A 222 -8.63 -1.51 4.71
N GLY A 223 -8.31 -2.81 4.77
CA GLY A 223 -7.14 -3.34 5.49
C GLY A 223 -5.81 -2.73 5.02
N THR A 224 -5.62 -2.57 3.73
CA THR A 224 -4.41 -1.99 3.12
C THR A 224 -4.50 -0.49 2.85
N GLY A 225 -5.70 0.11 2.97
CA GLY A 225 -5.88 1.57 2.89
C GLY A 225 -6.33 2.09 1.54
N GLN A 226 -6.68 1.23 0.59
CA GLN A 226 -7.31 1.64 -0.67
C GLN A 226 -8.74 2.14 -0.46
N LEU A 227 -9.42 1.65 0.57
CA LEU A 227 -10.73 2.17 0.98
C LEU A 227 -10.61 2.93 2.31
N PRO A 228 -11.39 4.01 2.48
CA PRO A 228 -12.27 4.63 1.50
C PRO A 228 -11.48 5.19 0.31
N ASP A 229 -11.97 4.94 -0.91
CA ASP A 229 -11.33 5.36 -2.15
C ASP A 229 -11.53 6.87 -2.39
N LYS A 230 -10.57 7.67 -1.95
CA LYS A 230 -10.61 9.13 -2.04
C LYS A 230 -10.34 9.65 -3.46
N GLU A 231 -9.66 8.86 -4.28
CA GLU A 231 -9.19 9.24 -5.62
C GLU A 231 -10.03 8.62 -6.73
N GLY A 232 -10.99 7.75 -6.40
CA GLY A 232 -11.85 7.07 -7.37
C GLY A 232 -11.10 6.08 -8.27
N GLN A 233 -10.05 5.43 -7.73
CA GLN A 233 -9.17 4.57 -8.53
C GLN A 233 -9.66 3.13 -8.66
N MET A 234 -10.47 2.65 -7.73
CA MET A 234 -10.92 1.25 -7.73
C MET A 234 -12.14 1.03 -8.63
N TYR A 235 -12.11 -0.05 -9.41
CA TYR A 235 -13.31 -0.57 -10.06
C TYR A 235 -14.17 -1.30 -9.02
N HIS A 236 -15.46 -0.95 -8.95
CA HIS A 236 -16.43 -1.55 -8.03
C HIS A 236 -17.51 -2.32 -8.79
N CYS A 237 -17.70 -3.59 -8.45
CA CYS A 237 -18.78 -4.43 -8.91
C CYS A 237 -19.97 -4.26 -7.96
N GLU A 238 -20.87 -3.33 -8.27
CA GLU A 238 -21.93 -2.87 -7.35
C GLU A 238 -22.89 -3.98 -6.91
N VAL A 239 -23.22 -4.92 -7.80
CA VAL A 239 -24.18 -6.00 -7.50
C VAL A 239 -23.67 -6.97 -6.44
N ASP A 240 -22.37 -7.28 -6.48
CA ASP A 240 -21.73 -8.25 -5.59
C ASP A 240 -20.98 -7.60 -4.43
N ASP A 241 -20.89 -6.26 -4.41
CA ASP A 241 -20.08 -5.46 -3.50
C ASP A 241 -18.61 -5.93 -3.44
N LEU A 242 -18.03 -6.16 -4.62
CA LEU A 242 -16.65 -6.57 -4.79
C LEU A 242 -15.86 -5.51 -5.56
N TYR A 243 -14.57 -5.47 -5.31
CA TYR A 243 -13.64 -4.51 -5.92
C TYR A 243 -12.57 -5.26 -6.70
N LEU A 244 -12.26 -4.81 -7.94
CA LEU A 244 -11.09 -5.29 -8.66
C LEU A 244 -9.84 -4.70 -8.01
N ILE A 245 -8.82 -5.53 -7.82
CA ILE A 245 -7.60 -5.11 -7.13
C ILE A 245 -6.75 -4.15 -7.98
N PRO A 246 -6.24 -3.05 -7.38
CA PRO A 246 -5.27 -2.16 -8.06
C PRO A 246 -3.83 -2.66 -7.93
N THR A 247 -3.59 -3.69 -7.10
CA THR A 247 -2.30 -4.30 -6.78
C THR A 247 -2.50 -5.60 -6.01
N ALA A 248 -1.61 -6.57 -6.18
CA ALA A 248 -1.62 -7.81 -5.39
C ALA A 248 -1.34 -7.56 -3.89
N GLU A 249 -0.80 -6.39 -3.51
CA GLU A 249 -0.70 -5.96 -2.12
C GLU A 249 -2.00 -6.21 -1.35
N VAL A 250 -3.15 -5.84 -1.96
CA VAL A 250 -4.44 -5.91 -1.27
C VAL A 250 -4.80 -7.33 -0.84
N PRO A 251 -4.92 -8.32 -1.73
CA PRO A 251 -5.26 -9.68 -1.32
C PRO A 251 -4.14 -10.35 -0.52
N VAL A 252 -2.87 -10.17 -0.86
CA VAL A 252 -1.75 -10.86 -0.20
C VAL A 252 -1.58 -10.38 1.24
N THR A 253 -1.59 -9.07 1.49
CA THR A 253 -1.49 -8.54 2.85
C THR A 253 -2.71 -8.93 3.71
N ASN A 254 -3.90 -9.04 3.09
CA ASN A 254 -5.12 -9.44 3.79
C ASN A 254 -5.18 -10.94 4.19
N ILE A 255 -4.28 -11.79 3.71
CA ILE A 255 -4.10 -13.15 4.25
C ILE A 255 -3.86 -13.10 5.77
N TYR A 256 -3.21 -12.03 6.23
CA TYR A 256 -2.84 -11.82 7.64
C TYR A 256 -3.82 -10.91 8.40
N ARG A 257 -5.01 -10.64 7.85
CA ARG A 257 -6.05 -9.88 8.55
C ARG A 257 -6.62 -10.71 9.71
N ASP A 258 -6.72 -10.08 10.90
CA ASP A 258 -7.14 -10.69 12.17
C ASP A 258 -6.23 -11.84 12.64
N VAL A 259 -4.96 -11.89 12.18
CA VAL A 259 -3.99 -12.93 12.53
C VAL A 259 -3.02 -12.43 13.61
N ILE A 260 -2.64 -13.35 14.51
CA ILE A 260 -1.51 -13.17 15.43
C ILE A 260 -0.40 -14.11 14.98
N ILE A 261 0.70 -13.57 14.49
CA ILE A 261 1.85 -14.30 13.98
C ILE A 261 2.82 -14.55 15.14
N ASP A 262 3.34 -15.76 15.30
CA ASP A 262 4.41 -16.01 16.25
C ASP A 262 5.74 -15.39 15.73
N GLU A 263 6.47 -14.71 16.60
CA GLU A 263 7.72 -14.00 16.24
C GLU A 263 8.75 -14.91 15.52
N LYS A 264 8.79 -16.21 15.86
CA LYS A 264 9.68 -17.19 15.22
C LYS A 264 9.39 -17.44 13.73
N ASP A 265 8.19 -17.10 13.27
CA ASP A 265 7.72 -17.31 11.90
C ASP A 265 7.98 -16.08 11.00
N LEU A 266 8.64 -15.04 11.54
CA LEU A 266 9.02 -13.81 10.84
C LEU A 266 10.48 -13.88 10.34
N PRO A 267 10.82 -13.14 9.26
CA PRO A 267 9.91 -12.35 8.43
C PRO A 267 9.06 -13.24 7.51
N ILE A 268 7.79 -12.88 7.31
CA ILE A 268 6.98 -13.44 6.24
C ILE A 268 7.35 -12.76 4.93
N LYS A 269 7.54 -13.54 3.87
CA LYS A 269 7.91 -13.08 2.53
C LYS A 269 6.98 -13.73 1.50
N ASN A 270 6.09 -12.96 0.88
CA ASN A 270 5.21 -13.45 -0.17
C ASN A 270 5.43 -12.70 -1.48
N CYS A 271 5.30 -13.39 -2.61
CA CYS A 271 5.23 -12.79 -3.93
C CYS A 271 3.98 -13.25 -4.68
N ALA A 272 3.44 -12.40 -5.53
CA ALA A 272 2.26 -12.73 -6.31
C ALA A 272 2.28 -12.03 -7.66
N TYR A 273 1.94 -12.76 -8.71
CA TYR A 273 1.54 -12.19 -9.98
C TYR A 273 0.04 -11.99 -10.01
N THR A 274 -0.41 -10.81 -10.44
CA THR A 274 -1.81 -10.53 -10.73
C THR A 274 -1.96 -9.54 -11.88
N GLU A 275 -3.12 -9.59 -12.56
CA GLU A 275 -3.63 -8.42 -13.24
C GLU A 275 -4.09 -7.40 -12.19
N CYS A 276 -3.80 -6.13 -12.46
CA CYS A 276 -4.13 -5.00 -11.61
C CYS A 276 -5.03 -4.04 -12.39
N PHE A 277 -6.03 -3.47 -11.71
CA PHE A 277 -7.05 -2.64 -12.34
C PHE A 277 -7.10 -1.27 -11.69
N ARG A 278 -6.91 -0.20 -12.50
CA ARG A 278 -6.99 1.19 -12.02
C ARG A 278 -7.87 2.00 -12.95
N ARG A 279 -8.77 2.79 -12.38
CA ARG A 279 -9.64 3.67 -13.17
C ARG A 279 -8.89 4.82 -13.81
N GLU A 280 -7.68 5.12 -13.33
CA GLU A 280 -6.82 6.20 -13.82
C GLU A 280 -7.57 7.54 -13.89
N ALA A 281 -8.45 7.78 -12.90
CA ALA A 281 -9.29 8.95 -12.82
C ALA A 281 -8.45 10.24 -12.85
N GLY A 282 -8.78 11.16 -13.75
CA GLY A 282 -8.06 12.43 -13.91
C GLY A 282 -6.83 12.39 -14.80
N SER A 283 -6.49 11.24 -15.40
CA SER A 283 -5.32 11.12 -16.27
C SER A 283 -5.67 11.38 -17.73
N TYR A 284 -5.08 12.44 -18.32
CA TYR A 284 -5.31 12.84 -19.71
C TYR A 284 -4.00 13.22 -20.41
N GLY A 285 -3.95 13.12 -21.73
CA GLY A 285 -2.87 13.67 -22.54
C GLY A 285 -1.77 12.67 -22.96
N LYS A 286 -0.51 13.14 -23.10
CA LYS A 286 0.61 12.35 -23.66
C LYS A 286 0.99 11.14 -22.80
N ASP A 287 0.69 11.17 -21.50
CA ASP A 287 1.06 10.11 -20.56
C ASP A 287 0.22 8.84 -20.69
N VAL A 288 -0.90 8.88 -21.42
CA VAL A 288 -1.77 7.72 -21.67
C VAL A 288 -1.44 6.98 -22.96
N ARG A 289 -0.37 7.38 -23.69
CA ARG A 289 -0.04 6.73 -24.96
C ARG A 289 0.73 5.42 -24.76
N GLY A 290 0.30 4.38 -25.51
CA GLY A 290 0.96 3.08 -25.50
C GLY A 290 0.82 2.38 -24.14
N LEU A 291 1.93 1.94 -23.56
CA LEU A 291 2.02 1.22 -22.28
C LEU A 291 2.30 2.12 -21.06
N ASN A 292 2.33 3.44 -21.25
CA ASN A 292 2.73 4.34 -20.16
C ASN A 292 1.73 4.36 -19.01
N ARG A 293 0.41 4.26 -19.31
CA ARG A 293 -0.66 4.26 -18.33
C ARG A 293 -1.84 3.44 -18.82
N LEU A 294 -2.23 2.43 -18.07
CA LEU A 294 -3.22 1.44 -18.45
C LEU A 294 -4.27 1.25 -17.36
N HIS A 295 -5.50 0.90 -17.77
CA HIS A 295 -6.58 0.51 -16.87
C HIS A 295 -6.42 -0.92 -16.34
N GLU A 296 -5.79 -1.79 -17.13
CA GLU A 296 -5.46 -3.17 -16.78
C GLU A 296 -3.99 -3.43 -17.11
N PHE A 297 -3.25 -3.98 -16.17
CA PHE A 297 -1.84 -4.29 -16.34
C PHE A 297 -1.35 -5.40 -15.42
N SER A 298 -0.41 -6.19 -15.92
CA SER A 298 0.26 -7.24 -15.16
C SER A 298 1.33 -6.69 -14.22
N LYS A 299 1.39 -7.20 -12.99
CA LYS A 299 2.40 -6.85 -11.98
C LYS A 299 2.79 -8.05 -11.14
N VAL A 300 4.08 -8.20 -10.88
CA VAL A 300 4.56 -9.04 -9.78
C VAL A 300 4.78 -8.15 -8.56
N GLU A 301 4.21 -8.55 -7.44
CA GLU A 301 4.29 -7.84 -6.16
C GLU A 301 5.00 -8.68 -5.13
N ILE A 302 5.83 -8.06 -4.31
CA ILE A 302 6.41 -8.67 -3.11
C ILE A 302 5.86 -7.99 -1.87
N VAL A 303 5.49 -8.81 -0.87
CA VAL A 303 4.92 -8.35 0.40
C VAL A 303 5.72 -8.96 1.53
N ARG A 304 6.04 -8.16 2.55
CA ARG A 304 6.64 -8.63 3.79
C ARG A 304 5.85 -8.22 5.01
N ILE A 305 5.91 -9.07 6.02
CA ILE A 305 5.48 -8.76 7.38
C ILE A 305 6.63 -9.05 8.30
N ASP A 306 6.97 -8.09 9.14
CA ASP A 306 8.12 -8.20 10.04
C ASP A 306 7.88 -7.50 11.38
N THR A 307 8.84 -7.66 12.29
CA THR A 307 8.86 -6.92 13.54
C THR A 307 9.23 -5.45 13.32
N PRO A 308 8.85 -4.55 14.22
CA PRO A 308 9.28 -3.14 14.16
C PRO A 308 10.81 -2.97 14.09
N GLU A 309 11.56 -3.83 14.77
CA GLU A 309 13.02 -3.76 14.86
C GLU A 309 13.73 -4.18 13.56
N HIS A 310 13.11 -5.08 12.79
CA HIS A 310 13.73 -5.64 11.58
C HIS A 310 13.14 -5.09 10.27
N SER A 311 12.06 -4.33 10.33
CA SER A 311 11.36 -3.86 9.11
C SER A 311 12.22 -2.96 8.22
N ASP A 312 13.14 -2.19 8.79
CA ASP A 312 14.08 -1.35 8.01
C ASP A 312 15.09 -2.20 7.24
N GLU A 313 15.56 -3.32 7.80
CA GLU A 313 16.43 -4.25 7.09
C GLU A 313 15.66 -5.01 6.02
N SER A 314 14.45 -5.47 6.34
CA SER A 314 13.52 -6.04 5.36
C SER A 314 13.27 -5.09 4.17
N HIS A 315 13.13 -3.79 4.43
CA HIS A 315 12.96 -2.78 3.39
C HIS A 315 14.18 -2.66 2.48
N LYS A 316 15.40 -2.63 3.05
CA LYS A 316 16.65 -2.61 2.28
C LYS A 316 16.83 -3.85 1.42
N GLU A 317 16.51 -5.04 1.94
CA GLU A 317 16.53 -6.28 1.16
C GLU A 317 15.56 -6.23 -0.03
N MET A 318 14.36 -5.67 0.17
CA MET A 318 13.38 -5.48 -0.93
C MET A 318 13.92 -4.53 -1.99
N LEU A 319 14.52 -3.40 -1.59
CA LEU A 319 15.17 -2.46 -2.51
C LEU A 319 16.30 -3.13 -3.32
N ALA A 320 17.14 -3.90 -2.65
CA ALA A 320 18.24 -4.64 -3.31
C ALA A 320 17.71 -5.70 -4.29
N HIS A 321 16.61 -6.38 -3.95
CA HIS A 321 15.95 -7.35 -4.84
C HIS A 321 15.44 -6.67 -6.12
N VAL A 322 14.70 -5.59 -6.01
CA VAL A 322 14.15 -4.83 -7.15
C VAL A 322 15.27 -4.26 -8.02
N GLU A 323 16.32 -3.69 -7.42
CA GLU A 323 17.50 -3.22 -8.14
C GLU A 323 18.16 -4.34 -8.94
N GLY A 324 18.33 -5.53 -8.32
CA GLY A 324 18.91 -6.70 -8.97
C GLY A 324 18.12 -7.15 -10.22
N LEU A 325 16.80 -7.00 -10.22
CA LEU A 325 15.97 -7.28 -11.40
C LEU A 325 16.31 -6.34 -12.55
N LEU A 326 16.41 -5.03 -12.28
CA LEU A 326 16.73 -4.02 -13.30
C LEU A 326 18.14 -4.21 -13.87
N GLN A 327 19.13 -4.59 -13.02
CA GLN A 327 20.48 -4.93 -13.46
C GLN A 327 20.49 -6.15 -14.39
N LYS A 328 19.73 -7.21 -14.07
CA LYS A 328 19.61 -8.41 -14.92
C LYS A 328 18.90 -8.12 -16.25
N LEU A 329 17.99 -7.12 -16.26
CA LEU A 329 17.34 -6.64 -17.47
C LEU A 329 18.21 -5.67 -18.29
N GLU A 330 19.40 -5.31 -17.81
CA GLU A 330 20.35 -4.42 -18.48
C GLU A 330 19.76 -3.02 -18.78
N LEU A 331 18.79 -2.55 -17.94
CA LEU A 331 18.12 -1.26 -18.13
C LEU A 331 18.83 -0.15 -17.36
N PRO A 332 19.01 1.06 -17.93
CA PRO A 332 19.45 2.23 -17.18
C PRO A 332 18.37 2.64 -16.16
N TYR A 333 18.77 2.76 -14.88
CA TYR A 333 17.83 3.06 -13.81
C TYR A 333 18.35 4.13 -12.86
N ARG A 334 17.41 4.74 -12.11
CA ARG A 334 17.67 5.51 -10.90
C ARG A 334 16.68 5.13 -9.80
N ILE A 335 17.09 5.33 -8.55
CA ILE A 335 16.28 5.06 -7.35
C ILE A 335 16.03 6.40 -6.67
N LEU A 336 14.77 6.69 -6.43
CA LEU A 336 14.30 7.90 -5.78
C LEU A 336 13.89 7.59 -4.35
N ARG A 337 14.21 8.47 -3.40
CA ARG A 337 13.54 8.51 -2.11
C ARG A 337 12.51 9.62 -2.17
N LEU A 338 11.24 9.26 -2.02
CA LEU A 338 10.15 10.20 -2.17
C LEU A 338 10.13 11.22 -1.04
N CYS A 339 9.78 12.46 -1.37
CA CYS A 339 9.53 13.54 -0.42
C CYS A 339 8.14 13.43 0.21
N GLY A 340 7.91 14.19 1.27
CA GLY A 340 6.65 14.16 2.02
C GLY A 340 5.41 14.42 1.17
N GLY A 341 5.50 15.33 0.18
CA GLY A 341 4.38 15.71 -0.68
C GLY A 341 4.07 14.72 -1.81
N ASP A 342 5.00 13.80 -2.14
CA ASP A 342 4.82 12.81 -3.21
C ASP A 342 4.55 11.39 -2.68
N MET A 343 4.74 11.16 -1.38
CA MET A 343 4.49 9.85 -0.76
C MET A 343 3.02 9.48 -0.74
N SER A 344 2.73 8.19 -0.90
CA SER A 344 1.38 7.66 -0.74
C SER A 344 0.81 7.95 0.66
N PHE A 345 -0.52 7.98 0.75
CA PHE A 345 -1.25 8.25 1.98
C PHE A 345 -0.84 7.31 3.14
N THR A 346 -0.54 6.05 2.84
CA THR A 346 -0.33 4.99 3.83
C THR A 346 1.13 4.72 4.20
N SER A 347 2.12 5.10 3.36
CA SER A 347 3.53 4.79 3.58
C SER A 347 4.21 5.72 4.60
N SER A 348 5.16 5.18 5.37
CA SER A 348 6.08 5.93 6.24
C SER A 348 7.36 6.31 5.52
N ILE A 349 7.79 5.49 4.58
CA ILE A 349 8.91 5.73 3.68
C ILE A 349 8.65 4.97 2.37
N CYS A 350 9.04 5.58 1.27
CA CYS A 350 8.88 5.01 -0.06
C CYS A 350 10.09 5.30 -0.93
N TYR A 351 10.49 4.31 -1.73
CA TYR A 351 11.48 4.46 -2.78
C TYR A 351 10.89 4.01 -4.11
N ASP A 352 11.03 4.86 -5.13
CA ASP A 352 10.62 4.54 -6.48
C ASP A 352 11.84 4.18 -7.34
N PHE A 353 11.63 3.23 -8.22
CA PHE A 353 12.58 2.85 -9.25
C PHE A 353 12.08 3.33 -10.60
N GLU A 354 12.93 4.05 -11.29
CA GLU A 354 12.65 4.52 -12.63
C GLU A 354 13.66 3.99 -13.62
N VAL A 355 13.21 3.67 -14.83
CA VAL A 355 14.05 3.31 -15.98
C VAL A 355 13.97 4.40 -17.03
N TYR A 356 15.08 4.63 -17.72
CA TYR A 356 15.11 5.64 -18.77
C TYR A 356 14.60 5.07 -20.09
N SER A 357 13.66 5.76 -20.71
CA SER A 357 13.16 5.49 -22.06
C SER A 357 13.94 6.33 -23.07
N GLU A 358 14.77 5.67 -23.90
CA GLU A 358 15.58 6.35 -24.91
C GLU A 358 14.74 6.99 -26.02
N ALA A 359 13.61 6.40 -26.37
CA ALA A 359 12.73 6.94 -27.40
C ALA A 359 11.87 8.13 -26.92
N GLN A 360 11.38 8.06 -25.66
CA GLN A 360 10.56 9.12 -25.10
C GLN A 360 11.38 10.22 -24.43
N LYS A 361 12.70 9.98 -24.24
CA LYS A 361 13.64 10.90 -23.58
C LYS A 361 13.16 11.31 -22.17
N ARG A 362 12.68 10.30 -21.41
CA ARG A 362 12.18 10.50 -20.03
C ARG A 362 12.37 9.27 -19.15
N TRP A 363 12.30 9.49 -17.86
CA TRP A 363 12.27 8.44 -16.86
C TRP A 363 10.86 7.89 -16.70
N LEU A 364 10.73 6.56 -16.52
CA LEU A 364 9.48 5.85 -16.33
C LEU A 364 9.56 5.10 -15.01
N GLU A 365 8.67 5.40 -14.08
CA GLU A 365 8.53 4.65 -12.83
C GLU A 365 8.06 3.22 -13.12
N VAL A 366 8.78 2.24 -12.60
CA VAL A 366 8.53 0.80 -12.80
C VAL A 366 8.29 0.04 -11.52
N SER A 367 8.63 0.63 -10.37
CA SER A 367 8.39 0.04 -9.04
C SER A 367 8.33 1.13 -7.99
N SER A 368 7.54 0.88 -6.96
CA SER A 368 7.49 1.62 -5.72
C SER A 368 7.62 0.62 -4.57
N VAL A 369 8.55 0.85 -3.64
CA VAL A 369 8.82 -0.04 -2.50
C VAL A 369 8.63 0.74 -1.21
N SER A 370 7.65 0.33 -0.40
CA SER A 370 7.20 1.06 0.77
C SER A 370 7.30 0.26 2.07
N ASN A 371 7.61 0.96 3.17
CA ASN A 371 7.34 0.50 4.52
C ASN A 371 6.16 1.31 5.09
N PHE A 372 5.20 0.65 5.70
CA PHE A 372 3.99 1.25 6.26
C PHE A 372 4.00 1.30 7.78
N ASP A 373 5.06 0.81 8.42
CA ASP A 373 5.10 0.59 9.86
C ASP A 373 3.86 -0.17 10.34
N THR A 374 3.24 0.30 11.40
CA THR A 374 2.01 -0.29 11.96
C THR A 374 0.72 0.15 11.28
N TYR A 375 0.78 1.04 10.28
CA TYR A 375 -0.41 1.71 9.73
C TYR A 375 -1.42 0.75 9.13
N GLN A 376 -0.97 -0.15 8.26
CA GLN A 376 -1.81 -1.20 7.69
C GLN A 376 -2.12 -2.29 8.72
N ALA A 377 -1.13 -2.72 9.50
CA ALA A 377 -1.32 -3.73 10.53
C ALA A 377 -2.39 -3.36 11.56
N ASN A 378 -2.51 -2.06 11.90
CA ASN A 378 -3.58 -1.56 12.77
C ASN A 378 -4.98 -1.67 12.14
N ARG A 379 -5.12 -1.47 10.82
CA ARG A 379 -6.38 -1.69 10.10
C ARG A 379 -6.71 -3.18 9.97
N LEU A 380 -5.71 -3.98 9.65
CA LEU A 380 -5.78 -5.43 9.50
C LEU A 380 -5.95 -6.17 10.82
N LYS A 381 -5.62 -5.52 11.96
CA LYS A 381 -5.45 -6.18 13.26
C LYS A 381 -4.39 -7.29 13.22
N CYS A 382 -3.39 -7.14 12.34
CA CYS A 382 -2.25 -8.03 12.22
C CYS A 382 -1.27 -7.78 13.36
N ARG A 383 -1.00 -8.78 14.17
CA ARG A 383 -0.18 -8.68 15.39
C ARG A 383 0.89 -9.75 15.45
N ILE A 384 1.93 -9.46 16.17
CA ILE A 384 3.03 -10.39 16.47
C ILE A 384 2.91 -10.81 17.93
N ARG A 385 3.08 -12.09 18.21
CA ARG A 385 3.24 -12.63 19.56
C ARG A 385 4.71 -12.75 19.86
N ARG A 386 5.21 -11.94 20.77
CA ARG A 386 6.60 -11.95 21.20
C ARG A 386 6.99 -13.28 21.88
N ALA A 387 8.17 -13.81 21.53
CA ALA A 387 8.66 -15.05 22.11
C ALA A 387 8.99 -14.93 23.61
N ALA A 388 9.53 -13.77 24.02
CA ALA A 388 10.03 -13.50 25.35
C ALA A 388 8.94 -13.46 26.44
N ASP A 389 7.84 -12.71 26.22
CA ASP A 389 6.84 -12.42 27.24
C ASP A 389 5.39 -12.77 26.81
N LYS A 390 5.25 -13.31 25.60
CA LYS A 390 3.95 -13.68 24.97
C LYS A 390 3.00 -12.50 24.75
N LYS A 391 3.44 -11.26 24.95
CA LYS A 391 2.63 -10.10 24.61
C LYS A 391 2.45 -9.97 23.10
N THR A 392 1.38 -9.30 22.72
CA THR A 392 1.09 -9.02 21.33
C THR A 392 1.27 -7.54 21.03
N GLU A 393 1.85 -7.25 19.88
CA GLU A 393 1.97 -5.90 19.34
C GLU A 393 1.65 -5.90 17.84
N LEU A 394 1.49 -4.73 17.24
CA LEU A 394 1.24 -4.61 15.80
C LEU A 394 2.50 -4.97 15.02
N ALA A 395 2.32 -5.70 13.92
CA ALA A 395 3.37 -5.96 12.94
C ALA A 395 3.70 -4.71 12.12
N HIS A 396 4.84 -4.71 11.45
CA HIS A 396 5.13 -3.82 10.33
C HIS A 396 4.80 -4.54 9.01
N THR A 397 4.24 -3.81 8.05
CA THR A 397 3.96 -4.31 6.71
C THR A 397 4.75 -3.55 5.67
N LEU A 398 5.24 -4.25 4.65
CA LEU A 398 6.01 -3.70 3.56
C LEU A 398 5.52 -4.29 2.25
N ASN A 399 5.57 -3.52 1.17
CA ASN A 399 5.36 -4.05 -0.17
C ASN A 399 6.26 -3.38 -1.20
N GLY A 400 6.32 -3.99 -2.37
CA GLY A 400 6.98 -3.41 -3.53
C GLY A 400 6.64 -4.13 -4.81
N SER A 401 6.59 -3.39 -5.91
CA SER A 401 6.44 -3.99 -7.23
C SER A 401 7.77 -4.59 -7.70
N ALA A 402 7.76 -5.85 -8.09
CA ALA A 402 8.96 -6.57 -8.53
C ALA A 402 8.75 -7.27 -9.91
N LEU A 403 8.30 -6.62 -11.00
CA LEU A 403 8.07 -5.21 -11.30
C LEU A 403 6.68 -4.99 -11.95
N ALA A 404 6.31 -3.73 -12.27
CA ALA A 404 5.16 -3.42 -13.13
C ALA A 404 5.54 -3.59 -14.60
N LEU A 405 4.91 -4.57 -15.29
CA LEU A 405 5.38 -5.03 -16.58
C LEU A 405 5.27 -4.02 -17.74
N PRO A 406 4.19 -3.21 -17.87
CA PRO A 406 4.02 -2.41 -19.08
C PRO A 406 5.17 -1.47 -19.38
N ARG A 407 5.64 -0.74 -18.38
CA ARG A 407 6.76 0.22 -18.54
C ARG A 407 8.10 -0.48 -18.70
N ILE A 408 8.27 -1.67 -18.13
CA ILE A 408 9.42 -2.54 -18.39
C ILE A 408 9.42 -3.02 -19.83
N VAL A 409 8.29 -3.49 -20.36
CA VAL A 409 8.15 -3.88 -21.77
C VAL A 409 8.46 -2.68 -22.67
N ALA A 410 7.88 -1.51 -22.38
CA ALA A 410 8.16 -0.29 -23.14
C ALA A 410 9.66 0.03 -23.18
N ALA A 411 10.34 0.05 -22.03
CA ALA A 411 11.75 0.35 -21.93
C ALA A 411 12.62 -0.72 -22.65
N LEU A 412 12.29 -2.00 -22.53
CA LEU A 412 13.01 -3.08 -23.24
C LEU A 412 12.90 -2.95 -24.75
N LEU A 413 11.69 -2.67 -25.25
CA LEU A 413 11.45 -2.48 -26.69
C LEU A 413 12.23 -1.25 -27.21
N GLU A 414 12.16 -0.14 -26.47
CA GLU A 414 12.75 1.14 -26.90
C GLU A 414 14.28 1.14 -26.80
N ASN A 415 14.85 0.63 -25.71
CA ASN A 415 16.29 0.73 -25.45
C ASN A 415 17.10 -0.33 -26.20
N ASN A 416 16.52 -1.49 -26.51
CA ASN A 416 17.24 -2.63 -27.09
C ASN A 416 17.12 -2.74 -28.61
N GLN A 417 16.74 -1.65 -29.30
CA GLN A 417 16.69 -1.61 -30.78
C GLN A 417 18.05 -1.77 -31.40
N THR A 418 18.15 -2.65 -32.42
CA THR A 418 19.31 -2.82 -33.27
C THR A 418 18.87 -2.80 -34.74
N PRO A 419 19.79 -2.74 -35.73
CA PRO A 419 19.43 -2.84 -37.13
C PRO A 419 18.70 -4.15 -37.49
N GLU A 420 18.99 -5.24 -36.77
CA GLU A 420 18.44 -6.57 -37.01
C GLU A 420 17.07 -6.77 -36.32
N GLY A 421 16.75 -5.96 -35.31
CA GLY A 421 15.52 -6.11 -34.52
C GLY A 421 15.68 -5.59 -33.09
N ILE A 422 14.92 -6.15 -32.17
CA ILE A 422 14.96 -5.79 -30.75
C ILE A 422 15.63 -6.93 -29.98
N ARG A 423 16.81 -6.68 -29.41
CA ARG A 423 17.56 -7.66 -28.62
C ARG A 423 16.88 -7.95 -27.28
N ILE A 424 16.82 -9.20 -26.91
CA ILE A 424 16.32 -9.64 -25.61
C ILE A 424 17.49 -9.72 -24.61
N PRO A 425 17.36 -9.16 -23.39
CA PRO A 425 18.35 -9.32 -22.33
C PRO A 425 18.67 -10.80 -22.07
N LYS A 426 19.94 -11.10 -21.80
CA LYS A 426 20.41 -12.49 -21.63
C LYS A 426 19.60 -13.26 -20.58
N ALA A 427 19.22 -12.61 -19.49
CA ALA A 427 18.45 -13.22 -18.42
C ALA A 427 17.04 -13.69 -18.88
N LEU A 428 16.47 -13.06 -19.92
CA LEU A 428 15.13 -13.38 -20.43
C LEU A 428 15.15 -14.40 -21.56
N VAL A 429 16.27 -14.61 -22.26
CA VAL A 429 16.35 -15.53 -23.40
C VAL A 429 15.82 -16.93 -23.07
N PRO A 430 16.16 -17.55 -21.91
CA PRO A 430 15.63 -18.87 -21.56
C PRO A 430 14.10 -18.90 -21.40
N TYR A 431 13.51 -17.80 -20.96
CA TYR A 431 12.06 -17.66 -20.76
C TYR A 431 11.32 -17.33 -22.07
N CYS A 432 11.92 -16.49 -22.92
CA CYS A 432 11.36 -16.10 -24.21
C CYS A 432 11.45 -17.24 -25.24
N GLY A 433 12.56 -17.96 -25.27
CA GLY A 433 12.89 -18.95 -26.30
C GLY A 433 13.35 -18.32 -27.61
N PHE A 434 13.71 -17.03 -27.59
CA PHE A 434 14.35 -16.28 -28.69
C PHE A 434 15.20 -15.17 -28.07
N ASP A 435 16.20 -14.71 -28.79
CA ASP A 435 17.15 -13.67 -28.39
C ASP A 435 16.94 -12.33 -29.10
N ILE A 436 16.10 -12.34 -30.15
CA ILE A 436 15.74 -11.14 -30.92
C ILE A 436 14.25 -11.16 -31.34
N ILE A 437 13.67 -9.99 -31.40
CA ILE A 437 12.36 -9.73 -32.03
C ILE A 437 12.65 -9.08 -33.38
N ASP A 438 12.43 -9.81 -34.44
CA ASP A 438 12.62 -9.46 -35.85
C ASP A 438 11.29 -9.43 -36.62
#